data_68643e11f3503093477e45c5ec8e07d5
#
_entry.id   68643e11f3503093477e45c5ec8e07d5
#
_cell.length_a   1.000
_cell.length_b   1.000
_cell.length_c   1.000
_cell.angle_alpha   90.00
_cell.angle_beta   90.00
_cell.angle_gamma   90.00
#
_symmetry.space_group_name_H-M   'P 1'
#
loop_
_entity.id
_entity.type
_entity.pdbx_description
1 polymer ?
#
loop_
_entity_poly.entity_id
_entity_poly.type
_entity_poly.pdbx_seq_one_letter_code
_entity_poly.pdbx_strand_id
1 'polypeptide(L)'
;DHGFCYPQGTTDRGGEFSHIPMLWLGGAIKQPLEVDKIMNHADLAATLLGQLELDHSMFPFSRNVLGSDYVYPTAFYSSGNYFTFRDSTGVSAYDIRANCVSYEEPADNGERLNRGKAILQSAYDDLSAR
;
A
#
# COMPACT_ATOMS: atom_id res chain seq x y z
N ASP A 1 -8.87 9.83 1.73
CA ASP A 1 -8.11 9.03 2.69
C ASP A 1 -8.51 7.56 2.70
N HIS A 2 -9.70 7.21 2.25
CA HIS A 2 -10.18 5.85 2.03
C HIS A 2 -11.08 5.77 0.80
N GLY A 3 -11.22 4.59 0.23
CA GLY A 3 -12.17 4.34 -0.85
C GLY A 3 -13.61 4.20 -0.34
N PHE A 4 -14.50 3.92 -1.26
CA PHE A 4 -15.92 3.69 -0.99
C PHE A 4 -16.44 2.49 -1.78
N CYS A 5 -17.45 1.80 -1.28
CA CYS A 5 -18.05 0.62 -1.91
C CYS A 5 -18.97 0.98 -3.10
N TYR A 6 -18.53 1.87 -3.96
CA TYR A 6 -19.24 2.27 -5.16
C TYR A 6 -18.31 2.15 -6.39
N PRO A 7 -18.75 1.60 -7.52
CA PRO A 7 -20.10 1.10 -7.78
C PRO A 7 -20.49 -0.11 -6.93
N GLN A 8 -21.81 -0.36 -6.83
CA GLN A 8 -22.35 -1.44 -6.04
C GLN A 8 -21.75 -2.79 -6.48
N GLY A 9 -21.24 -3.57 -5.52
CA GLY A 9 -20.51 -4.81 -5.79
C GLY A 9 -18.99 -4.73 -5.61
N THR A 10 -18.43 -3.53 -5.45
CA THR A 10 -17.03 -3.34 -5.06
C THR A 10 -16.78 -3.98 -3.71
N THR A 11 -15.78 -4.86 -3.64
CA THR A 11 -15.43 -5.56 -2.41
C THR A 11 -14.18 -4.95 -1.78
N ASP A 12 -14.14 -4.90 -0.46
CA ASP A 12 -12.97 -4.50 0.30
C ASP A 12 -11.80 -5.49 0.16
N ARG A 13 -12.08 -6.71 -0.22
CA ARG A 13 -11.10 -7.79 -0.35
C ARG A 13 -10.34 -7.77 -1.66
N GLY A 14 -10.96 -7.32 -2.75
CA GLY A 14 -10.32 -7.18 -4.06
C GLY A 14 -9.37 -5.99 -4.17
N GLY A 15 -9.35 -5.11 -3.16
CA GLY A 15 -8.49 -3.91 -3.14
C GLY A 15 -9.06 -2.70 -3.87
N GLU A 16 -10.20 -2.82 -4.59
CA GLU A 16 -10.83 -1.67 -5.25
C GLU A 16 -11.34 -0.65 -4.24
N PHE A 17 -11.85 -1.12 -3.11
CA PHE A 17 -12.32 -0.26 -2.01
C PHE A 17 -11.21 0.65 -1.46
N SER A 18 -9.96 0.18 -1.49
CA SER A 18 -8.79 0.91 -0.99
C SER A 18 -8.05 1.69 -2.07
N HIS A 19 -8.50 1.59 -3.34
CA HIS A 19 -7.90 2.33 -4.44
C HIS A 19 -8.48 3.74 -4.48
N ILE A 20 -7.63 4.74 -4.21
CA ILE A 20 -8.02 6.14 -4.15
C ILE A 20 -7.11 6.99 -5.04
N PRO A 21 -7.64 8.06 -5.64
CA PRO A 21 -6.82 9.04 -6.33
C PRO A 21 -6.05 9.90 -5.34
N MET A 22 -4.84 10.32 -5.73
CA MET A 22 -4.07 11.33 -5.03
C MET A 22 -3.69 12.44 -5.99
N LEU A 23 -4.00 13.69 -5.62
CA LEU A 23 -3.70 14.86 -6.42
C LEU A 23 -2.84 15.83 -5.62
N TRP A 24 -1.71 16.21 -6.17
CA TRP A 24 -0.84 17.24 -5.62
C TRP A 24 -0.95 18.51 -6.46
N LEU A 25 -1.19 19.64 -5.79
CA LEU A 25 -1.27 20.96 -6.39
C LEU A 25 -0.39 21.92 -5.61
N GLY A 26 0.22 22.86 -6.30
CA GLY A 26 0.97 23.93 -5.67
C GLY A 26 2.25 24.32 -6.42
N GLY A 27 2.90 25.36 -5.94
CA GLY A 27 4.05 25.97 -6.59
C GLY A 27 5.32 25.10 -6.61
N ALA A 28 5.38 24.04 -5.81
CA ALA A 28 6.46 23.05 -5.85
C ALA A 28 6.35 22.10 -7.07
N ILE A 29 5.17 21.98 -7.66
CA ILE A 29 4.92 21.15 -8.83
C ILE A 29 5.28 21.96 -10.08
N LYS A 30 6.48 21.73 -10.60
CA LYS A 30 7.02 22.51 -11.73
C LYS A 30 6.39 22.14 -13.08
N GLN A 31 5.89 20.90 -13.20
CA GLN A 31 5.24 20.42 -14.41
C GLN A 31 4.25 19.30 -14.06
N PRO A 32 3.19 19.10 -14.88
CA PRO A 32 2.30 17.98 -14.71
C PRO A 32 3.06 16.64 -14.76
N LEU A 33 2.74 15.75 -13.83
CA LEU A 33 3.28 14.40 -13.78
C LEU A 33 2.15 13.45 -13.40
N GLU A 34 1.92 12.45 -14.23
CA GLU A 34 1.05 11.32 -13.91
C GLU A 34 1.91 10.16 -13.38
N VAL A 35 1.51 9.61 -12.24
CA VAL A 35 2.22 8.50 -11.58
C VAL A 35 1.27 7.32 -11.52
N ASP A 36 1.46 6.37 -12.43
CA ASP A 36 0.71 5.12 -12.50
C ASP A 36 1.52 3.99 -11.85
N LYS A 37 1.82 4.16 -10.56
CA LYS A 37 2.50 3.15 -9.76
C LYS A 37 1.61 2.76 -8.59
N ILE A 38 1.55 1.46 -8.30
CA ILE A 38 0.95 0.99 -7.04
C ILE A 38 1.76 1.58 -5.88
N MET A 39 1.08 2.26 -4.96
CA MET A 39 1.69 2.85 -3.78
C MET A 39 0.78 2.70 -2.57
N ASN A 40 1.34 2.84 -1.39
CA ASN A 40 0.60 2.84 -0.14
C ASN A 40 0.42 4.27 0.39
N HIS A 41 -0.59 4.52 1.21
CA HIS A 41 -0.73 5.77 1.96
C HIS A 41 0.52 6.11 2.78
N ALA A 42 1.18 5.10 3.37
CA ALA A 42 2.42 5.29 4.09
C ALA A 42 3.54 5.91 3.23
N ASP A 43 3.53 5.68 1.93
CA ASP A 43 4.56 6.18 1.00
C ASP A 43 4.47 7.71 0.77
N LEU A 44 3.40 8.36 1.25
CA LEU A 44 3.20 9.81 1.11
C LEU A 44 4.33 10.61 1.77
N ALA A 45 4.73 10.26 2.98
CA ALA A 45 5.71 11.03 3.74
C ALA A 45 7.07 11.07 3.04
N ALA A 46 7.65 9.91 2.70
CA ALA A 46 8.94 9.84 2.02
C ALA A 46 8.88 10.45 0.61
N THR A 47 7.75 10.29 -0.10
CA THR A 47 7.59 10.88 -1.43
C THR A 47 7.57 12.39 -1.37
N LEU A 48 6.80 12.98 -0.44
CA LEU A 48 6.74 14.43 -0.25
C LEU A 48 8.09 15.01 0.18
N LEU A 49 8.71 14.41 1.20
CA LEU A 49 10.00 14.87 1.69
C LEU A 49 11.11 14.74 0.64
N GLY A 50 11.08 13.66 -0.14
CA GLY A 50 11.99 13.46 -1.26
C GLY A 50 11.85 14.53 -2.35
N GLN A 51 10.61 15.00 -2.64
CA GLN A 51 10.40 16.12 -3.57
C GLN A 51 10.87 17.47 -3.03
N LEU A 52 10.96 17.60 -1.70
CA LEU A 52 11.51 18.78 -1.02
C LEU A 52 13.01 18.65 -0.74
N GLU A 53 13.65 17.58 -1.19
CA GLU A 53 15.08 17.29 -0.94
C GLU A 53 15.40 17.19 0.57
N LEU A 54 14.43 16.74 1.37
CA LEU A 54 14.56 16.55 2.81
C LEU A 54 14.77 15.08 3.17
N ASP A 55 15.48 14.86 4.28
CA ASP A 55 15.65 13.51 4.82
C ASP A 55 14.31 12.92 5.29
N HIS A 56 14.08 11.67 4.95
CA HIS A 56 12.87 10.92 5.31
C HIS A 56 13.17 9.60 6.02
N SER A 57 14.41 9.40 6.47
CA SER A 57 14.87 8.17 7.14
C SER A 57 14.10 7.84 8.42
N MET A 58 13.49 8.85 9.06
CA MET A 58 12.64 8.67 10.24
C MET A 58 11.28 7.98 9.96
N PHE A 59 10.95 7.75 8.69
CA PHE A 59 9.72 7.08 8.27
C PHE A 59 10.04 5.69 7.68
N PRO A 60 10.38 4.67 8.49
CA PRO A 60 10.90 3.38 8.01
C PRO A 60 9.93 2.58 7.15
N PHE A 61 8.63 2.84 7.26
CA PHE A 61 7.59 2.21 6.44
C PHE A 61 7.16 3.04 5.22
N SER A 62 7.79 4.19 4.99
CA SER A 62 7.48 5.09 3.88
C SER A 62 8.56 5.01 2.81
N ARG A 63 8.15 4.88 1.56
CA ARG A 63 9.06 4.76 0.41
C ARG A 63 8.81 5.94 -0.53
N ASN A 64 9.88 6.51 -1.09
CA ASN A 64 9.75 7.57 -2.09
C ASN A 64 9.35 6.96 -3.44
N VAL A 65 8.08 7.07 -3.81
CA VAL A 65 7.51 6.51 -5.05
C VAL A 65 8.16 7.08 -6.32
N LEU A 66 8.68 8.30 -6.23
CA LEU A 66 9.38 8.99 -7.33
C LEU A 66 10.89 8.73 -7.33
N GLY A 67 11.40 8.08 -6.31
CA GLY A 67 12.81 7.68 -6.22
C GLY A 67 13.17 6.53 -7.17
N SER A 68 14.44 6.45 -7.52
CA SER A 68 14.97 5.38 -8.38
C SER A 68 15.02 4.01 -7.69
N ASP A 69 14.95 4.00 -6.38
CA ASP A 69 14.94 2.84 -5.50
C ASP A 69 13.54 2.24 -5.27
N TYR A 70 12.49 2.87 -5.80
CA TYR A 70 11.13 2.33 -5.76
C TYR A 70 10.93 1.24 -6.84
N VAL A 71 11.59 0.11 -6.63
CA VAL A 71 11.66 -0.98 -7.62
C VAL A 71 10.56 -2.02 -7.47
N TYR A 72 9.87 -2.04 -6.32
CA TYR A 72 8.81 -3.00 -6.04
C TYR A 72 7.51 -2.29 -5.58
N PRO A 73 6.70 -1.80 -6.53
CA PRO A 73 5.44 -1.12 -6.25
C PRO A 73 4.44 -2.05 -5.55
N THR A 74 4.03 -1.69 -4.34
CA THR A 74 3.09 -2.48 -3.55
C THR A 74 2.15 -1.60 -2.76
N ALA A 75 0.97 -2.14 -2.47
CA ALA A 75 0.04 -1.56 -1.51
C ALA A 75 -0.39 -2.62 -0.48
N PHE A 76 -0.55 -2.18 0.75
CA PHE A 76 -0.99 -2.99 1.86
C PHE A 76 -2.10 -2.26 2.61
N TYR A 77 -3.18 -2.97 2.88
CA TYR A 77 -4.29 -2.46 3.68
C TYR A 77 -4.65 -3.49 4.74
N SER A 78 -4.85 -3.07 5.96
CA SER A 78 -5.35 -3.94 7.03
C SER A 78 -6.53 -3.29 7.74
N SER A 79 -7.52 -4.07 8.08
CA SER A 79 -8.70 -3.63 8.82
C SER A 79 -9.26 -4.78 9.65
N GLY A 80 -9.37 -4.54 10.95
CA GLY A 80 -9.94 -5.52 11.87
C GLY A 80 -9.23 -6.87 11.79
N ASN A 81 -9.88 -7.84 11.18
CA ASN A 81 -9.43 -9.23 11.14
C ASN A 81 -8.83 -9.66 9.79
N TYR A 82 -8.61 -8.76 8.86
CA TYR A 82 -8.05 -9.13 7.56
C TYR A 82 -7.02 -8.13 7.07
N PHE A 83 -6.19 -8.56 6.13
CA PHE A 83 -5.35 -7.67 5.32
C PHE A 83 -5.48 -8.00 3.84
N THR A 84 -5.21 -7.00 3.01
CA THR A 84 -5.05 -7.14 1.56
C THR A 84 -3.66 -6.66 1.17
N PHE A 85 -2.99 -7.44 0.34
CA PHE A 85 -1.71 -7.11 -0.27
C PHE A 85 -1.86 -7.09 -1.79
N ARG A 86 -1.33 -6.05 -2.43
CA ARG A 86 -1.36 -5.86 -3.87
C ARG A 86 0.03 -5.51 -4.40
N ASP A 87 0.39 -6.11 -5.51
CA ASP A 87 1.56 -5.75 -6.32
C ASP A 87 1.22 -5.83 -7.83
N SER A 88 2.25 -5.72 -8.70
CA SER A 88 2.07 -5.81 -10.15
C SER A 88 1.58 -7.18 -10.64
N THR A 89 1.67 -8.21 -9.82
CA THR A 89 1.24 -9.57 -10.17
C THR A 89 -0.22 -9.86 -9.82
N GLY A 90 -0.82 -9.03 -8.93
CA GLY A 90 -2.21 -9.20 -8.54
C GLY A 90 -2.51 -8.78 -7.11
N VAL A 91 -3.54 -9.37 -6.54
CA VAL A 91 -4.03 -9.05 -5.20
C VAL A 91 -4.36 -10.32 -4.42
N SER A 92 -4.03 -10.32 -3.13
CA SER A 92 -4.40 -11.40 -2.20
C SER A 92 -4.89 -10.80 -0.89
N ALA A 93 -5.98 -11.34 -0.35
CA ALA A 93 -6.53 -10.97 0.95
C ALA A 93 -6.60 -12.19 1.88
N TYR A 94 -6.33 -11.95 3.14
CA TYR A 94 -6.25 -12.98 4.17
C TYR A 94 -7.11 -12.61 5.37
N ASP A 95 -7.96 -13.52 5.79
CA ASP A 95 -8.72 -13.40 7.03
C ASP A 95 -7.90 -13.97 8.17
N ILE A 96 -7.43 -13.10 9.06
CA ILE A 96 -6.56 -13.43 10.19
C ILE A 96 -7.32 -14.30 11.21
N ARG A 97 -8.60 -14.00 11.43
CA ARG A 97 -9.42 -14.72 12.41
C ARG A 97 -9.80 -16.12 11.92
N ALA A 98 -10.20 -16.21 10.66
CA ALA A 98 -10.52 -17.50 10.03
C ALA A 98 -9.26 -18.29 9.63
N ASN A 99 -8.09 -17.65 9.65
CA ASN A 99 -6.80 -18.21 9.27
C ASN A 99 -6.83 -18.80 7.85
N CYS A 100 -7.42 -18.08 6.89
CA CYS A 100 -7.56 -18.54 5.52
C CYS A 100 -7.44 -17.41 4.51
N VAL A 101 -7.13 -17.80 3.27
CA VAL A 101 -7.21 -16.91 2.11
C VAL A 101 -8.67 -16.56 1.88
N SER A 102 -9.02 -15.28 1.87
CA SER A 102 -10.38 -14.82 1.63
C SER A 102 -10.58 -14.33 0.19
N TYR A 103 -9.50 -13.94 -0.48
CA TYR A 103 -9.50 -13.55 -1.89
C TYR A 103 -8.09 -13.67 -2.47
N GLU A 104 -7.97 -14.11 -3.72
CA GLU A 104 -6.69 -14.16 -4.43
C GLU A 104 -6.93 -14.12 -5.93
N GLU A 105 -6.30 -13.17 -6.62
CA GLU A 105 -6.39 -13.02 -8.07
C GLU A 105 -5.13 -12.36 -8.66
N PRO A 106 -4.47 -13.03 -9.63
CA PRO A 106 -4.51 -14.48 -9.85
C PRO A 106 -3.86 -15.25 -8.70
N ALA A 107 -4.01 -16.56 -8.67
CA ALA A 107 -3.29 -17.41 -7.71
C ALA A 107 -1.77 -17.30 -7.89
N ASP A 108 -1.01 -17.23 -6.80
CA ASP A 108 0.45 -17.04 -6.83
C ASP A 108 1.23 -17.95 -5.87
N ASN A 109 0.64 -19.06 -5.48
CA ASN A 109 1.23 -20.01 -4.51
C ASN A 109 1.51 -19.39 -3.13
N GLY A 110 0.82 -18.31 -2.77
CA GLY A 110 0.91 -17.66 -1.47
C GLY A 110 2.07 -16.67 -1.30
N GLU A 111 2.78 -16.30 -2.36
CA GLU A 111 3.88 -15.32 -2.26
C GLU A 111 3.39 -13.96 -1.78
N ARG A 112 2.32 -13.41 -2.38
CA ARG A 112 1.73 -12.14 -1.93
C ARG A 112 1.25 -12.20 -0.49
N LEU A 113 0.66 -13.31 -0.07
CA LEU A 113 0.24 -13.50 1.32
C LEU A 113 1.40 -13.51 2.29
N ASN A 114 2.50 -14.18 1.94
CA ASN A 114 3.70 -14.21 2.78
C ASN A 114 4.29 -12.79 2.93
N ARG A 115 4.31 -12.00 1.87
CA ARG A 115 4.75 -10.60 1.90
C ARG A 115 3.82 -9.75 2.75
N GLY A 116 2.51 -9.91 2.60
CA GLY A 116 1.52 -9.20 3.43
C GLY A 116 1.66 -9.54 4.91
N LYS A 117 1.86 -10.83 5.25
CA LYS A 117 2.14 -11.28 6.63
C LYS A 117 3.43 -10.68 7.18
N ALA A 118 4.48 -10.60 6.36
CA ALA A 118 5.75 -10.00 6.77
C ALA A 118 5.61 -8.50 7.07
N ILE A 119 4.86 -7.76 6.27
CA ILE A 119 4.57 -6.34 6.55
C ILE A 119 3.81 -6.19 7.86
N LEU A 120 2.76 -6.98 8.06
CA LEU A 120 1.96 -6.94 9.28
C LEU A 120 2.81 -7.28 10.50
N GLN A 121 3.65 -8.31 10.43
CA GLN A 121 4.56 -8.69 11.51
C GLN A 121 5.55 -7.57 11.81
N SER A 122 6.17 -6.98 10.79
CA SER A 122 7.12 -5.88 10.98
C SER A 122 6.46 -4.67 11.66
N ALA A 123 5.21 -4.36 11.33
CA ALA A 123 4.46 -3.29 11.97
C ALA A 123 4.17 -3.58 13.45
N TYR A 124 3.84 -4.82 13.79
CA TYR A 124 3.63 -5.23 15.19
C TYR A 124 4.94 -5.26 15.98
N ASP A 125 6.04 -5.69 15.37
CA ASP A 125 7.36 -5.70 16.00
C ASP A 125 7.82 -4.28 16.31
N ASP A 126 7.67 -3.35 15.37
CA ASP A 126 7.97 -1.93 15.59
C ASP A 126 7.10 -1.32 16.71
N LEU A 127 5.79 -1.60 16.69
CA LEU A 127 4.89 -1.12 17.73
C LEU A 127 5.26 -1.66 19.12
N SER A 128 5.69 -2.90 19.18
CA SER A 128 6.07 -3.56 20.44
C SER A 128 7.41 -3.07 20.99
N ALA A 129 8.27 -2.52 20.13
CA ALA A 129 9.58 -1.99 20.48
C ALA A 129 9.55 -0.53 20.97
N ARG A 130 8.41 0.17 20.80
CA ARG A 130 8.18 1.56 21.24
C ARG A 130 7.68 1.64 22.67
#